data_486be3e6b6b9f8d61e9d1f477f5c8e94
#
_entry.id   486be3e6b6b9f8d61e9d1f477f5c8e94
#
_cell.length_a   1.000
_cell.length_b   1.000
_cell.length_c   1.000
_cell.angle_alpha   90.00
_cell.angle_beta   90.00
_cell.angle_gamma   90.00
#
_symmetry.space_group_name_H-M   'P 1'
#
loop_
_entity.id
_entity.type
_entity.pdbx_description
1 polymer ?
#
loop_
_entity_poly.entity_id
_entity_poly.type
_entity_poly.pdbx_seq_one_letter_code
_entity_poly.pdbx_strand_id
1 'polypeptide(L)'
;MSRKFTLGIKWAEDVIFKDKNIELSDLPMKEVEACYEFLKEFASEKVIYGINTGFGPMAQWRVDDKYLTDLQYNIIRSHSTGAGEPLEDIYVKAAMIARLGTFLQARSGVHPDLVRLLVEMIDRDIFPFIPQHGSVGASGDLVQLAHMALCMIGEGKVHYKGEWRPSAEVLRENGLEPFKIHIREGLSISNGTSFMTGIGIVNQIYADRLLDWATLASVMMNEIASSFDDLMSEELNEVRRHEGQQLIAARMRRLSEGSGCLRKREHDLYDNGHASEGTFDHKVQAYYSLRCTPQILGPVYETFANARRVLEEELNSACDNPIVDYEAKNVFHGGNFHGDYISLEEDKVKIATVRMAMTAERQLNYLFHDRINGILPPFLNMGTLGLNYGMQACQFTATSTTAECQTLAMPNYVHSIPNNNDNQDIVSMGTNTALLTKRVIDNTYQVFAIHFIALAQAVDCLGIADKLAPTSRKVYDDVRAIIPKFIEDNPFYEQIAAVEEYLRDNPLNLK
;
A
#
# COMPACT_ATOMS: atom_id res chain seq x y z
N MET A 1 30.92 5.21 -14.48
CA MET A 1 29.90 4.84 -13.48
C MET A 1 29.10 3.70 -14.08
N SER A 2 29.22 2.49 -13.52
CA SER A 2 28.35 1.35 -13.89
C SER A 2 26.89 1.80 -13.70
N ARG A 3 26.01 1.53 -14.68
CA ARG A 3 24.57 1.75 -14.50
C ARG A 3 24.15 0.86 -13.34
N LYS A 4 23.76 1.48 -12.20
CA LYS A 4 23.17 0.75 -11.10
C LYS A 4 21.88 0.10 -11.61
N PHE A 5 21.72 -1.18 -11.36
CA PHE A 5 20.47 -1.88 -11.62
C PHE A 5 19.36 -1.28 -10.75
N THR A 6 18.17 -1.08 -11.30
CA THR A 6 17.04 -0.47 -10.59
C THR A 6 15.73 -1.17 -10.95
N LEU A 7 14.92 -1.42 -9.93
CA LEU A 7 13.55 -1.89 -10.02
C LEU A 7 12.59 -0.72 -9.76
N GLY A 8 11.58 -0.54 -10.60
CA GLY A 8 10.53 0.44 -10.34
C GLY A 8 9.33 -0.18 -9.61
N ILE A 9 8.56 0.64 -8.88
CA ILE A 9 7.29 0.17 -8.25
C ILE A 9 6.35 -0.41 -9.32
N LYS A 10 6.35 0.16 -10.53
CA LYS A 10 5.53 -0.38 -11.62
C LYS A 10 5.93 -1.80 -12.04
N TRP A 11 7.22 -2.09 -12.06
CA TRP A 11 7.71 -3.44 -12.29
C TRP A 11 7.27 -4.40 -11.17
N ALA A 12 7.39 -3.95 -9.91
CA ALA A 12 6.93 -4.72 -8.76
C ALA A 12 5.40 -4.96 -8.82
N GLU A 13 4.61 -3.97 -9.18
CA GLU A 13 3.16 -4.12 -9.39
C GLU A 13 2.84 -5.18 -10.44
N ASP A 14 3.57 -5.19 -11.57
CA ASP A 14 3.34 -6.19 -12.63
C ASP A 14 3.67 -7.61 -12.17
N VAL A 15 4.73 -7.80 -11.35
CA VAL A 15 5.07 -9.12 -10.76
C VAL A 15 4.06 -9.52 -9.69
N ILE A 16 3.63 -8.58 -8.84
CA ILE A 16 2.74 -8.87 -7.71
C ILE A 16 1.32 -9.19 -8.18
N PHE A 17 0.76 -8.39 -9.12
CA PHE A 17 -0.66 -8.41 -9.46
C PHE A 17 -0.99 -8.96 -10.85
N LYS A 18 0.01 -9.16 -11.72
CA LYS A 18 -0.21 -9.54 -13.12
C LYS A 18 0.57 -10.79 -13.56
N ASP A 19 1.03 -11.56 -12.59
CA ASP A 19 1.76 -12.83 -12.79
C ASP A 19 2.93 -12.71 -13.79
N LYS A 20 3.61 -11.55 -13.79
CA LYS A 20 4.78 -11.36 -14.62
C LYS A 20 5.97 -12.10 -14.00
N ASN A 21 6.55 -13.04 -14.73
CA ASN A 21 7.75 -13.76 -14.31
C ASN A 21 8.99 -12.86 -14.31
N ILE A 22 9.96 -13.24 -13.49
CA ILE A 22 11.24 -12.55 -13.35
C ILE A 22 12.27 -13.25 -14.22
N GLU A 23 12.75 -12.56 -15.27
CA GLU A 23 13.76 -13.11 -16.16
C GLU A 23 15.17 -12.98 -15.55
N LEU A 24 15.78 -14.10 -15.16
CA LEU A 24 17.13 -14.12 -14.59
C LEU A 24 18.19 -13.47 -15.47
N SER A 25 18.01 -13.50 -16.81
CA SER A 25 18.90 -12.87 -17.79
C SER A 25 18.94 -11.33 -17.66
N ASP A 26 17.89 -10.73 -17.12
CA ASP A 26 17.77 -9.29 -16.92
C ASP A 26 18.39 -8.83 -15.60
N LEU A 27 18.80 -9.77 -14.73
CA LEU A 27 19.34 -9.49 -13.41
C LEU A 27 20.88 -9.40 -13.42
N PRO A 28 21.50 -8.60 -12.53
CA PRO A 28 22.94 -8.41 -12.43
C PRO A 28 23.64 -9.58 -11.71
N MET A 29 23.41 -10.80 -12.16
CA MET A 29 23.91 -12.01 -11.50
C MET A 29 25.44 -12.13 -11.46
N LYS A 30 26.13 -11.52 -12.43
CA LYS A 30 27.61 -11.48 -12.47
C LYS A 30 28.18 -10.61 -11.36
N GLU A 31 27.54 -9.50 -11.08
CA GLU A 31 27.90 -8.57 -10.00
C GLU A 31 27.63 -9.23 -8.64
N VAL A 32 26.53 -9.97 -8.49
CA VAL A 32 26.24 -10.75 -7.28
C VAL A 32 27.33 -11.79 -7.05
N GLU A 33 27.73 -12.55 -8.07
CA GLU A 33 28.79 -13.55 -8.00
C GLU A 33 30.15 -12.93 -7.65
N ALA A 34 30.51 -11.82 -8.30
CA ALA A 34 31.74 -11.09 -8.01
C ALA A 34 31.80 -10.59 -6.56
N CYS A 35 30.68 -10.11 -6.02
CA CYS A 35 30.57 -9.69 -4.63
C CYS A 35 30.75 -10.87 -3.66
N TYR A 36 30.14 -12.01 -3.95
CA TYR A 36 30.28 -13.22 -3.15
C TYR A 36 31.73 -13.75 -3.14
N GLU A 37 32.37 -13.91 -4.31
CA GLU A 37 33.75 -14.40 -4.40
C GLU A 37 34.75 -13.46 -3.70
N PHE A 38 34.53 -12.13 -3.85
CA PHE A 38 35.34 -11.16 -3.11
C PHE A 38 35.19 -11.36 -1.58
N LEU A 39 33.94 -11.49 -1.08
CA LEU A 39 33.72 -11.67 0.36
C LEU A 39 34.36 -12.96 0.87
N LYS A 40 34.24 -14.02 0.13
CA LYS A 40 34.82 -15.34 0.46
C LYS A 40 36.37 -15.28 0.65
N GLU A 41 37.03 -14.59 -0.27
CA GLU A 41 38.48 -14.36 -0.16
C GLU A 41 38.83 -13.42 0.99
N PHE A 42 38.10 -12.29 1.09
CA PHE A 42 38.34 -11.24 2.10
C PHE A 42 38.10 -11.74 3.53
N ALA A 43 37.13 -12.61 3.75
CA ALA A 43 36.77 -13.13 5.07
C ALA A 43 37.76 -14.17 5.62
N SER A 44 38.61 -14.78 4.78
CA SER A 44 39.51 -15.86 5.19
C SER A 44 40.55 -15.44 6.23
N GLU A 45 40.92 -14.17 6.29
CA GLU A 45 41.97 -13.66 7.15
C GLU A 45 41.54 -12.48 8.05
N LYS A 46 40.29 -12.11 8.05
CA LYS A 46 39.80 -10.88 8.71
C LYS A 46 38.64 -11.14 9.67
N VAL A 47 38.55 -10.34 10.72
CA VAL A 47 37.39 -10.34 11.62
C VAL A 47 36.30 -9.50 11.00
N ILE A 48 35.17 -10.13 10.67
CA ILE A 48 34.02 -9.48 10.07
C ILE A 48 32.77 -9.79 10.91
N TYR A 49 32.04 -8.74 11.28
CA TYR A 49 30.79 -8.87 12.01
C TYR A 49 29.81 -9.84 11.31
N GLY A 50 29.30 -10.78 12.09
CA GLY A 50 28.29 -11.72 11.61
C GLY A 50 28.80 -12.78 10.65
N ILE A 51 30.11 -12.88 10.44
CA ILE A 51 30.79 -14.02 9.75
C ILE A 51 31.52 -14.87 10.76
N ASN A 52 32.51 -14.30 11.46
CA ASN A 52 33.31 -14.99 12.48
C ASN A 52 33.23 -14.35 13.87
N THR A 53 32.19 -13.53 14.09
CA THR A 53 31.76 -13.01 15.41
C THR A 53 30.33 -13.39 15.68
N GLY A 54 29.87 -13.30 16.94
CA GLY A 54 28.47 -13.32 17.26
C GLY A 54 27.73 -12.09 16.72
N PHE A 55 26.42 -11.99 17.03
CA PHE A 55 25.55 -10.90 16.57
C PHE A 55 25.15 -9.99 17.73
N GLY A 56 24.83 -8.73 17.42
CA GLY A 56 24.33 -7.74 18.38
C GLY A 56 25.21 -7.62 19.61
N PRO A 57 24.69 -7.74 20.84
CA PRO A 57 25.48 -7.69 22.09
C PRO A 57 26.56 -8.78 22.19
N MET A 58 26.46 -9.86 21.41
CA MET A 58 27.43 -10.94 21.37
C MET A 58 28.52 -10.75 20.32
N ALA A 59 28.58 -9.63 19.64
CA ALA A 59 29.60 -9.34 18.61
C ALA A 59 31.05 -9.37 19.12
N GLN A 60 31.26 -9.27 20.44
CA GLN A 60 32.57 -9.34 21.08
C GLN A 60 33.12 -10.75 21.16
N TRP A 61 32.32 -11.78 20.95
CA TRP A 61 32.75 -13.16 20.96
C TRP A 61 33.13 -13.64 19.57
N ARG A 62 34.40 -14.09 19.41
CA ARG A 62 34.81 -14.77 18.19
C ARG A 62 34.21 -16.18 18.17
N VAL A 63 33.75 -16.59 16.99
CA VAL A 63 33.22 -17.92 16.71
C VAL A 63 34.35 -18.76 16.07
N ASP A 64 34.55 -19.98 16.56
CA ASP A 64 35.52 -20.93 16.00
C ASP A 64 35.12 -21.31 14.56
N ASP A 65 36.06 -21.40 13.64
CA ASP A 65 35.87 -21.61 12.22
C ASP A 65 34.99 -22.84 11.89
N LYS A 66 35.05 -23.88 12.70
CA LYS A 66 34.21 -25.09 12.54
C LYS A 66 32.72 -24.85 12.80
N TYR A 67 32.31 -23.71 13.42
CA TYR A 67 30.93 -23.39 13.76
C TYR A 67 30.35 -22.23 12.95
N LEU A 68 31.06 -21.69 11.97
CA LEU A 68 30.63 -20.52 11.22
C LEU A 68 29.32 -20.77 10.46
N THR A 69 29.17 -21.96 9.87
CA THR A 69 27.93 -22.35 9.19
C THR A 69 26.79 -22.57 10.19
N ASP A 70 27.06 -23.20 11.33
CA ASP A 70 26.07 -23.40 12.39
C ASP A 70 25.57 -22.07 12.94
N LEU A 71 26.45 -21.07 13.07
CA LEU A 71 26.08 -19.70 13.46
C LEU A 71 24.98 -19.12 12.54
N GLN A 72 25.11 -19.30 11.22
CA GLN A 72 24.17 -18.80 10.26
C GLN A 72 22.83 -19.55 10.31
N TYR A 73 22.82 -20.87 10.49
CA TYR A 73 21.60 -21.63 10.74
C TYR A 73 20.94 -21.24 12.07
N ASN A 74 21.72 -20.97 13.08
CA ASN A 74 21.22 -20.62 14.40
C ASN A 74 20.57 -19.25 14.44
N ILE A 75 21.07 -18.25 13.69
CA ILE A 75 20.39 -16.94 13.62
C ILE A 75 19.00 -17.09 12.96
N ILE A 76 18.88 -17.88 11.90
CA ILE A 76 17.59 -18.14 11.25
C ILE A 76 16.61 -18.79 12.23
N ARG A 77 17.03 -19.91 12.86
CA ARG A 77 16.16 -20.68 13.77
C ARG A 77 15.77 -19.90 15.01
N SER A 78 16.73 -19.20 15.64
CA SER A 78 16.50 -18.45 16.87
C SER A 78 15.64 -17.20 16.67
N HIS A 79 15.61 -16.63 15.46
CA HIS A 79 14.82 -15.46 15.12
C HIS A 79 13.49 -15.78 14.44
N SER A 80 13.22 -17.05 14.10
CA SER A 80 11.91 -17.50 13.59
C SER A 80 10.89 -17.62 14.72
N THR A 81 10.58 -16.49 15.38
CA THR A 81 9.79 -16.40 16.62
C THR A 81 8.57 -15.49 16.48
N GLY A 82 8.19 -15.18 15.24
CA GLY A 82 7.04 -14.32 14.97
C GLY A 82 5.73 -14.87 15.52
N ALA A 83 4.79 -13.99 15.79
CA ALA A 83 3.48 -14.30 16.35
C ALA A 83 2.36 -13.55 15.60
N GLY A 84 1.12 -13.95 15.83
CA GLY A 84 -0.07 -13.41 15.18
C GLY A 84 -0.46 -14.19 13.92
N GLU A 85 -1.45 -13.67 13.19
CA GLU A 85 -1.92 -14.27 11.95
C GLU A 85 -0.85 -14.19 10.85
N PRO A 86 -0.83 -15.13 9.92
CA PRO A 86 0.02 -15.05 8.75
C PRO A 86 -0.41 -13.87 7.87
N LEU A 87 0.57 -13.24 7.22
CA LEU A 87 0.26 -12.23 6.20
C LEU A 87 -0.26 -12.90 4.92
N GLU A 88 -1.10 -12.15 4.21
CA GLU A 88 -1.59 -12.57 2.91
C GLU A 88 -0.44 -12.68 1.90
N ASP A 89 -0.56 -13.62 0.98
CA ASP A 89 0.44 -13.98 -0.02
C ASP A 89 0.99 -12.78 -0.81
N ILE A 90 0.13 -11.82 -1.14
CA ILE A 90 0.52 -10.63 -1.90
C ILE A 90 1.56 -9.77 -1.15
N TYR A 91 1.46 -9.64 0.16
CA TYR A 91 2.42 -8.90 0.99
C TYR A 91 3.71 -9.69 1.17
N VAL A 92 3.61 -11.02 1.29
CA VAL A 92 4.77 -11.90 1.36
C VAL A 92 5.54 -11.86 0.03
N LYS A 93 4.84 -11.94 -1.12
CA LYS A 93 5.43 -11.81 -2.46
C LYS A 93 6.19 -10.48 -2.61
N ALA A 94 5.58 -9.39 -2.18
CA ALA A 94 6.19 -8.06 -2.21
C ALA A 94 7.43 -7.96 -1.32
N ALA A 95 7.43 -8.57 -0.14
CA ALA A 95 8.59 -8.64 0.74
C ALA A 95 9.74 -9.46 0.15
N MET A 96 9.43 -10.58 -0.54
CA MET A 96 10.41 -11.38 -1.28
C MET A 96 11.03 -10.56 -2.42
N ILE A 97 10.23 -9.78 -3.15
CA ILE A 97 10.70 -8.87 -4.20
C ILE A 97 11.61 -7.78 -3.61
N ALA A 98 11.24 -7.19 -2.48
CA ALA A 98 12.09 -6.19 -1.83
C ALA A 98 13.43 -6.79 -1.33
N ARG A 99 13.43 -8.04 -0.83
CA ARG A 99 14.67 -8.75 -0.50
C ARG A 99 15.51 -9.05 -1.73
N LEU A 100 14.88 -9.44 -2.83
CA LEU A 100 15.55 -9.61 -4.11
C LEU A 100 16.22 -8.29 -4.54
N GLY A 101 15.52 -7.16 -4.46
CA GLY A 101 16.06 -5.83 -4.76
C GLY A 101 17.35 -5.52 -4.00
N THR A 102 17.41 -5.84 -2.69
CA THR A 102 18.63 -5.71 -1.88
C THR A 102 19.79 -6.57 -2.42
N PHE A 103 19.54 -7.83 -2.73
CA PHE A 103 20.59 -8.73 -3.23
C PHE A 103 21.11 -8.30 -4.60
N LEU A 104 20.26 -7.76 -5.45
CA LEU A 104 20.62 -7.28 -6.79
C LEU A 104 21.49 -6.01 -6.77
N GLN A 105 21.61 -5.34 -5.62
CA GLN A 105 22.60 -4.26 -5.46
C GLN A 105 24.05 -4.80 -5.41
N ALA A 106 24.23 -6.12 -5.31
CA ALA A 106 25.53 -6.80 -5.24
C ALA A 106 26.44 -6.22 -4.12
N ARG A 107 25.87 -6.03 -2.92
CA ARG A 107 26.54 -5.51 -1.72
C ARG A 107 26.39 -6.41 -0.50
N SER A 108 25.58 -7.47 -0.61
CA SER A 108 25.28 -8.40 0.49
C SER A 108 26.27 -9.56 0.59
N GLY A 109 27.03 -9.86 -0.45
CA GLY A 109 27.97 -10.98 -0.49
C GLY A 109 27.31 -12.35 -0.38
N VAL A 110 26.12 -12.51 -0.93
CA VAL A 110 25.36 -13.78 -0.94
C VAL A 110 25.72 -14.64 -2.15
N HIS A 111 25.61 -15.97 -1.96
CA HIS A 111 25.81 -16.91 -3.07
C HIS A 111 24.71 -16.72 -4.15
N PRO A 112 25.06 -16.75 -5.47
CA PRO A 112 24.08 -16.55 -6.54
C PRO A 112 22.90 -17.53 -6.52
N ASP A 113 23.09 -18.75 -6.03
CA ASP A 113 21.99 -19.74 -5.94
C ASP A 113 20.89 -19.32 -4.97
N LEU A 114 21.21 -18.50 -3.96
CA LEU A 114 20.21 -17.91 -3.08
C LEU A 114 19.26 -17.00 -3.86
N VAL A 115 19.82 -16.16 -4.74
CA VAL A 115 19.05 -15.25 -5.60
C VAL A 115 18.18 -16.04 -6.57
N ARG A 116 18.75 -17.10 -7.20
CA ARG A 116 17.98 -18.00 -8.10
C ARG A 116 16.81 -18.66 -7.38
N LEU A 117 17.05 -19.22 -6.19
CA LEU A 117 15.97 -19.84 -5.41
C LEU A 117 14.88 -18.84 -5.04
N LEU A 118 15.25 -17.62 -4.63
CA LEU A 118 14.28 -16.59 -4.29
C LEU A 118 13.42 -16.21 -5.49
N VAL A 119 14.00 -16.06 -6.69
CA VAL A 119 13.27 -15.81 -7.93
C VAL A 119 12.30 -16.96 -8.24
N GLU A 120 12.79 -18.22 -8.19
CA GLU A 120 11.95 -19.39 -8.44
C GLU A 120 10.77 -19.51 -7.46
N MET A 121 10.99 -19.17 -6.19
CA MET A 121 9.91 -19.17 -5.20
C MET A 121 8.87 -18.07 -5.50
N ILE A 122 9.30 -16.88 -5.93
CA ILE A 122 8.40 -15.78 -6.32
C ILE A 122 7.57 -16.19 -7.54
N ASP A 123 8.22 -16.71 -8.59
CA ASP A 123 7.58 -17.03 -9.88
C ASP A 123 6.64 -18.24 -9.81
N ARG A 124 6.83 -19.10 -8.80
CA ARG A 124 5.98 -20.30 -8.57
C ARG A 124 4.98 -20.13 -7.45
N ASP A 125 4.82 -18.92 -6.91
CA ASP A 125 3.91 -18.60 -5.81
C ASP A 125 4.12 -19.50 -4.58
N ILE A 126 5.38 -19.73 -4.21
CA ILE A 126 5.77 -20.47 -2.99
C ILE A 126 6.01 -19.45 -1.87
N PHE A 127 5.01 -19.21 -1.03
CA PHE A 127 5.04 -18.14 -0.05
C PHE A 127 5.40 -18.64 1.35
N PRO A 128 6.50 -18.17 1.95
CA PRO A 128 6.85 -18.47 3.34
C PRO A 128 5.75 -18.08 4.32
N PHE A 129 5.57 -18.90 5.37
CA PHE A 129 4.74 -18.53 6.51
C PHE A 129 5.41 -17.41 7.30
N ILE A 130 4.85 -16.21 7.26
CA ILE A 130 5.38 -15.03 7.94
C ILE A 130 4.29 -14.41 8.80
N PRO A 131 4.43 -14.48 10.16
CA PRO A 131 3.48 -13.85 11.08
C PRO A 131 3.60 -12.32 11.10
N GLN A 132 2.54 -11.65 11.52
CA GLN A 132 2.45 -10.19 11.54
C GLN A 132 3.44 -9.53 12.51
N HIS A 133 3.68 -10.14 13.68
CA HIS A 133 4.45 -9.51 14.76
C HIS A 133 5.85 -10.11 14.92
N GLY A 134 6.82 -9.27 15.25
CA GLY A 134 8.20 -9.63 15.56
C GLY A 134 9.25 -8.60 15.19
N SER A 135 9.03 -7.79 14.15
CA SER A 135 9.96 -6.74 13.76
C SER A 135 9.86 -5.53 14.67
N VAL A 136 11.02 -4.98 15.02
CA VAL A 136 11.14 -3.68 15.70
C VAL A 136 11.76 -2.60 14.80
N GLY A 137 12.27 -3.00 13.62
CA GLY A 137 12.77 -2.08 12.60
C GLY A 137 14.13 -1.43 12.90
N ALA A 138 14.88 -1.92 13.90
CA ALA A 138 16.18 -1.37 14.26
C ALA A 138 17.35 -2.10 13.57
N SER A 139 17.26 -3.43 13.44
CA SER A 139 18.10 -4.23 12.53
C SER A 139 17.29 -4.66 11.31
N GLY A 140 16.33 -3.84 10.93
CA GLY A 140 15.28 -4.17 9.99
C GLY A 140 14.30 -5.18 10.57
N ASP A 141 13.83 -6.07 9.73
CA ASP A 141 12.73 -6.99 9.96
C ASP A 141 13.23 -8.41 10.33
N LEU A 142 14.17 -8.50 11.27
CA LEU A 142 14.88 -9.74 11.59
C LEU A 142 13.99 -10.97 11.72
N VAL A 143 12.88 -10.84 12.47
CA VAL A 143 12.00 -11.98 12.76
C VAL A 143 11.25 -12.43 11.51
N GLN A 144 10.62 -11.54 10.80
CA GLN A 144 9.87 -11.88 9.58
C GLN A 144 10.78 -12.41 8.48
N LEU A 145 11.94 -11.79 8.29
CA LEU A 145 12.93 -12.25 7.32
C LEU A 145 13.59 -13.57 7.73
N ALA A 146 13.70 -13.87 9.02
CA ALA A 146 14.13 -15.19 9.49
C ALA A 146 13.11 -16.28 9.10
N HIS A 147 11.80 -16.02 9.17
CA HIS A 147 10.79 -16.94 8.66
C HIS A 147 10.91 -17.18 7.15
N MET A 148 11.26 -16.15 6.37
CA MET A 148 11.58 -16.30 4.94
C MET A 148 12.80 -17.19 4.76
N ALA A 149 13.88 -16.89 5.47
CA ALA A 149 15.13 -17.68 5.43
C ALA A 149 14.91 -19.15 5.84
N LEU A 150 14.09 -19.38 6.87
CA LEU A 150 13.73 -20.72 7.34
C LEU A 150 13.13 -21.57 6.22
N CYS A 151 12.20 -21.00 5.45
CA CYS A 151 11.61 -21.70 4.33
C CYS A 151 12.59 -21.94 3.19
N MET A 152 13.52 -21.00 2.93
CA MET A 152 14.53 -21.15 1.89
C MET A 152 15.54 -22.27 2.20
N ILE A 153 15.83 -22.52 3.49
CA ILE A 153 16.68 -23.66 3.90
C ILE A 153 15.91 -24.98 4.02
N GLY A 154 14.63 -25.02 3.63
CA GLY A 154 13.78 -26.21 3.65
C GLY A 154 13.17 -26.54 5.02
N GLU A 155 13.24 -25.62 5.99
CA GLU A 155 12.58 -25.74 7.27
C GLU A 155 11.30 -24.89 7.29
N GLY A 156 10.41 -25.12 8.27
CA GLY A 156 9.15 -24.37 8.34
C GLY A 156 8.10 -24.78 7.29
N LYS A 157 7.13 -23.89 7.02
CA LYS A 157 6.03 -24.16 6.11
C LYS A 157 5.81 -23.01 5.13
N VAL A 158 5.24 -23.33 3.96
CA VAL A 158 4.88 -22.38 2.92
C VAL A 158 3.40 -22.51 2.58
N HIS A 159 2.78 -21.40 2.16
CA HIS A 159 1.49 -21.42 1.49
C HIS A 159 1.72 -21.68 0.00
N TYR A 160 1.11 -22.73 -0.51
CA TYR A 160 1.28 -23.16 -1.90
C TYR A 160 -0.01 -23.83 -2.39
N LYS A 161 -0.56 -23.35 -3.49
CA LYS A 161 -1.83 -23.83 -4.08
C LYS A 161 -2.99 -23.87 -3.06
N GLY A 162 -3.08 -22.87 -2.20
CA GLY A 162 -4.15 -22.71 -1.22
C GLY A 162 -3.97 -23.51 0.08
N GLU A 163 -2.83 -24.18 0.29
CA GLU A 163 -2.58 -25.00 1.46
C GLU A 163 -1.24 -24.68 2.13
N TRP A 164 -1.21 -24.78 3.47
CA TRP A 164 0.02 -24.71 4.25
C TRP A 164 0.73 -26.06 4.25
N ARG A 165 1.96 -26.11 3.69
CA ARG A 165 2.72 -27.35 3.52
C ARG A 165 4.16 -27.20 4.01
N PRO A 166 4.87 -28.28 4.40
CA PRO A 166 6.30 -28.24 4.73
C PRO A 166 7.12 -27.72 3.54
N SER A 167 8.01 -26.74 3.81
CA SER A 167 8.80 -26.08 2.76
C SER A 167 9.64 -27.06 1.95
N ALA A 168 10.35 -27.98 2.59
CA ALA A 168 11.20 -28.95 1.89
C ALA A 168 10.44 -29.88 0.93
N GLU A 169 9.16 -30.17 1.21
CA GLU A 169 8.34 -30.99 0.34
C GLU A 169 7.95 -30.22 -0.92
N VAL A 170 7.46 -28.98 -0.73
CA VAL A 170 7.04 -28.11 -1.84
C VAL A 170 8.22 -27.73 -2.73
N LEU A 171 9.38 -27.42 -2.17
CA LEU A 171 10.58 -27.14 -2.94
C LEU A 171 10.94 -28.34 -3.85
N ARG A 172 11.04 -29.56 -3.27
CA ARG A 172 11.37 -30.78 -4.04
C ARG A 172 10.33 -31.11 -5.10
N GLU A 173 9.04 -30.96 -4.80
CA GLU A 173 7.94 -31.15 -5.77
C GLU A 173 8.10 -30.24 -7.00
N ASN A 174 8.66 -29.04 -6.80
CA ASN A 174 8.93 -28.07 -7.85
C ASN A 174 10.33 -28.21 -8.47
N GLY A 175 11.09 -29.27 -8.15
CA GLY A 175 12.44 -29.46 -8.65
C GLY A 175 13.47 -28.50 -8.09
N LEU A 176 13.17 -27.88 -6.93
CA LEU A 176 14.04 -26.96 -6.22
C LEU A 176 14.66 -27.66 -5.01
N GLU A 177 15.93 -27.36 -4.74
CA GLU A 177 16.61 -27.84 -3.55
C GLU A 177 16.66 -26.76 -2.47
N PRO A 178 16.47 -27.12 -1.19
CA PRO A 178 16.69 -26.21 -0.09
C PRO A 178 18.09 -25.60 -0.15
N PHE A 179 18.18 -24.30 0.10
CA PHE A 179 19.44 -23.58 0.05
C PHE A 179 20.40 -24.05 1.16
N LYS A 180 21.63 -24.30 0.79
CA LYS A 180 22.70 -24.60 1.75
C LYS A 180 23.49 -23.34 2.03
N ILE A 181 23.60 -22.98 3.30
CA ILE A 181 24.31 -21.78 3.73
C ILE A 181 25.81 -21.93 3.53
N HIS A 182 26.46 -20.90 3.01
CA HIS A 182 27.90 -20.86 2.73
C HIS A 182 28.65 -19.99 3.76
N ILE A 183 28.48 -18.68 3.74
CA ILE A 183 29.30 -17.76 4.55
C ILE A 183 28.46 -16.90 5.51
N ARG A 184 27.49 -16.14 5.00
CA ARG A 184 26.72 -15.18 5.80
C ARG A 184 25.24 -15.08 5.41
N GLU A 185 24.77 -16.01 4.62
CA GLU A 185 23.41 -15.90 4.05
C GLU A 185 22.33 -15.89 5.14
N GLY A 186 22.53 -16.55 6.28
CA GLY A 186 21.60 -16.46 7.41
C GLY A 186 21.40 -15.02 7.87
N LEU A 187 22.49 -14.27 8.08
CA LEU A 187 22.40 -12.85 8.41
C LEU A 187 21.87 -12.02 7.25
N SER A 188 22.37 -12.24 6.01
CA SER A 188 21.99 -11.43 4.85
C SER A 188 20.51 -11.54 4.47
N ILE A 189 19.87 -12.70 4.67
CA ILE A 189 18.44 -12.84 4.43
C ILE A 189 17.65 -12.15 5.54
N SER A 190 18.07 -12.29 6.79
CA SER A 190 17.31 -11.84 7.96
C SER A 190 17.47 -10.36 8.28
N ASN A 191 18.61 -9.73 7.92
CA ASN A 191 18.91 -8.35 8.27
C ASN A 191 18.50 -7.36 7.17
N GLY A 192 17.70 -6.35 7.51
CA GLY A 192 17.29 -5.29 6.60
C GLY A 192 15.79 -5.01 6.59
N THR A 193 15.39 -4.02 5.80
CA THR A 193 14.07 -3.37 5.79
C THR A 193 13.08 -3.97 4.79
N SER A 194 13.44 -5.07 4.13
CA SER A 194 12.71 -5.57 2.96
C SER A 194 11.26 -5.99 3.26
N PHE A 195 10.96 -6.39 4.50
CA PHE A 195 9.60 -6.81 4.84
C PHE A 195 8.66 -5.61 4.96
N MET A 196 9.04 -4.59 5.74
CA MET A 196 8.28 -3.34 5.82
C MET A 196 8.17 -2.64 4.46
N THR A 197 9.23 -2.68 3.63
CA THR A 197 9.25 -2.13 2.27
C THR A 197 8.27 -2.85 1.36
N GLY A 198 8.21 -4.18 1.42
CA GLY A 198 7.26 -4.96 0.63
C GLY A 198 5.80 -4.64 0.99
N ILE A 199 5.48 -4.58 2.29
CA ILE A 199 4.15 -4.16 2.74
C ILE A 199 3.86 -2.73 2.24
N GLY A 200 4.81 -1.80 2.39
CA GLY A 200 4.67 -0.42 1.95
C GLY A 200 4.42 -0.28 0.46
N ILE A 201 5.05 -1.11 -0.39
CA ILE A 201 4.81 -1.11 -1.84
C ILE A 201 3.35 -1.48 -2.16
N VAL A 202 2.81 -2.53 -1.53
CA VAL A 202 1.41 -2.93 -1.73
C VAL A 202 0.46 -1.86 -1.20
N ASN A 203 0.73 -1.30 -0.01
CA ASN A 203 -0.01 -0.20 0.56
C ASN A 203 -0.05 1.01 -0.38
N GLN A 204 1.10 1.38 -0.94
CA GLN A 204 1.21 2.50 -1.89
C GLN A 204 0.37 2.27 -3.14
N ILE A 205 0.40 1.07 -3.71
CA ILE A 205 -0.38 0.73 -4.91
C ILE A 205 -1.89 0.85 -4.62
N TYR A 206 -2.34 0.30 -3.50
CA TYR A 206 -3.74 0.40 -3.11
C TYR A 206 -4.15 1.83 -2.73
N ALA A 207 -3.29 2.59 -2.07
CA ALA A 207 -3.54 3.98 -1.72
C ALA A 207 -3.69 4.88 -2.98
N ASP A 208 -2.86 4.67 -3.99
CA ASP A 208 -2.96 5.37 -5.28
C ASP A 208 -4.28 5.06 -6.00
N ARG A 209 -4.68 3.78 -6.03
CA ARG A 209 -5.97 3.37 -6.59
C ARG A 209 -7.14 4.02 -5.83
N LEU A 210 -7.07 4.07 -4.50
CA LEU A 210 -8.07 4.77 -3.67
C LEU A 210 -8.15 6.27 -3.98
N LEU A 211 -7.02 6.93 -4.23
CA LEU A 211 -7.01 8.35 -4.60
C LEU A 211 -7.70 8.59 -5.94
N ASP A 212 -7.49 7.70 -6.91
CA ASP A 212 -8.19 7.76 -8.19
C ASP A 212 -9.71 7.57 -7.99
N TRP A 213 -10.13 6.59 -7.18
CA TRP A 213 -11.52 6.37 -6.83
C TRP A 213 -12.13 7.54 -6.04
N ALA A 214 -11.40 8.15 -5.11
CA ALA A 214 -11.84 9.34 -4.36
C ALA A 214 -12.06 10.53 -5.28
N THR A 215 -11.21 10.68 -6.30
CA THR A 215 -11.34 11.74 -7.30
C THR A 215 -12.60 11.55 -8.14
N LEU A 216 -12.85 10.34 -8.65
CA LEU A 216 -14.07 10.03 -9.42
C LEU A 216 -15.33 10.14 -8.55
N ALA A 217 -15.32 9.59 -7.33
CA ALA A 217 -16.46 9.71 -6.41
C ALA A 217 -16.84 11.18 -6.18
N SER A 218 -15.83 12.05 -6.03
CA SER A 218 -16.08 13.50 -5.88
C SER A 218 -16.61 14.15 -7.15
N VAL A 219 -16.26 13.68 -8.33
CA VAL A 219 -16.90 14.12 -9.58
C VAL A 219 -18.36 13.69 -9.60
N MET A 220 -18.66 12.42 -9.33
CA MET A 220 -20.05 11.91 -9.27
C MET A 220 -20.88 12.65 -8.21
N MET A 221 -20.30 12.97 -7.06
CA MET A 221 -20.94 13.80 -6.03
C MET A 221 -21.36 15.18 -6.56
N ASN A 222 -20.47 15.82 -7.33
CA ASN A 222 -20.77 17.12 -7.93
C ASN A 222 -21.79 17.04 -9.07
N GLU A 223 -21.80 15.94 -9.83
CA GLU A 223 -22.84 15.64 -10.82
C GLU A 223 -24.23 15.47 -10.15
N ILE A 224 -24.30 14.66 -9.08
CA ILE A 224 -25.54 14.43 -8.30
C ILE A 224 -26.04 15.74 -7.67
N ALA A 225 -25.14 16.53 -7.09
CA ALA A 225 -25.48 17.79 -6.45
C ALA A 225 -25.75 18.92 -7.45
N SER A 226 -25.58 18.69 -8.74
CA SER A 226 -25.66 19.71 -9.80
C SER A 226 -24.84 20.95 -9.43
N SER A 227 -23.57 20.72 -9.05
CA SER A 227 -22.66 21.78 -8.61
C SER A 227 -22.21 22.66 -9.78
N PHE A 228 -21.73 23.88 -9.46
CA PHE A 228 -21.01 24.68 -10.44
C PHE A 228 -19.62 24.12 -10.71
N ASP A 229 -19.18 24.18 -11.97
CA ASP A 229 -17.88 23.60 -12.41
C ASP A 229 -16.66 24.43 -12.01
N ASP A 230 -16.84 25.66 -11.50
CA ASP A 230 -15.76 26.57 -11.05
C ASP A 230 -14.77 25.86 -10.13
N LEU A 231 -15.26 24.97 -9.24
CA LEU A 231 -14.40 24.32 -8.21
C LEU A 231 -13.21 23.58 -8.82
N MET A 232 -13.33 23.12 -10.05
CA MET A 232 -12.28 22.41 -10.77
C MET A 232 -11.69 23.22 -11.93
N SER A 233 -12.11 24.50 -12.12
CA SER A 233 -11.57 25.36 -13.18
C SER A 233 -10.06 25.55 -13.05
N GLU A 234 -9.42 25.81 -14.17
CA GLU A 234 -7.97 26.06 -14.23
C GLU A 234 -7.65 27.36 -13.51
N GLU A 235 -8.41 28.42 -13.82
CA GLU A 235 -8.22 29.78 -13.29
C GLU A 235 -8.28 29.83 -11.77
N LEU A 236 -9.19 29.06 -11.14
CA LEU A 236 -9.29 28.98 -9.68
C LEU A 236 -8.09 28.25 -9.08
N ASN A 237 -7.62 27.18 -9.72
CA ASN A 237 -6.64 26.28 -9.13
C ASN A 237 -5.18 26.66 -9.44
N GLU A 238 -4.89 27.29 -10.59
CA GLU A 238 -3.52 27.71 -10.96
C GLU A 238 -2.95 28.82 -10.06
N VAL A 239 -3.80 29.71 -9.53
CA VAL A 239 -3.36 30.81 -8.66
C VAL A 239 -2.88 30.33 -7.29
N ARG A 240 -3.14 29.08 -6.93
CA ARG A 240 -2.61 28.42 -5.75
C ARG A 240 -1.55 27.38 -6.14
N ARG A 241 -0.28 27.63 -5.75
CA ARG A 241 0.92 26.98 -6.30
C ARG A 241 1.19 25.56 -5.76
N HIS A 242 0.16 24.80 -5.41
CA HIS A 242 0.29 23.40 -5.00
C HIS A 242 0.02 22.49 -6.21
N GLU A 243 1.04 21.75 -6.66
CA GLU A 243 0.95 20.86 -7.81
C GLU A 243 -0.13 19.80 -7.66
N GLY A 244 -0.24 19.20 -6.48
CA GLY A 244 -1.25 18.20 -6.19
C GLY A 244 -2.68 18.75 -6.32
N GLN A 245 -2.94 19.98 -5.85
CA GLN A 245 -4.25 20.61 -6.04
C GLN A 245 -4.57 20.81 -7.53
N GLN A 246 -3.62 21.34 -8.29
CA GLN A 246 -3.78 21.61 -9.72
C GLN A 246 -4.00 20.30 -10.49
N LEU A 247 -3.25 19.24 -10.16
CA LEU A 247 -3.40 17.93 -10.76
C LEU A 247 -4.79 17.31 -10.48
N ILE A 248 -5.23 17.33 -9.22
CA ILE A 248 -6.56 16.79 -8.86
C ILE A 248 -7.67 17.59 -9.58
N ALA A 249 -7.58 18.92 -9.64
CA ALA A 249 -8.52 19.72 -10.40
C ALA A 249 -8.54 19.38 -11.90
N ALA A 250 -7.36 19.16 -12.50
CA ALA A 250 -7.24 18.75 -13.89
C ALA A 250 -7.84 17.36 -14.15
N ARG A 251 -7.61 16.40 -13.23
CA ARG A 251 -8.22 15.07 -13.28
C ARG A 251 -9.75 15.15 -13.17
N MET A 252 -10.27 15.97 -12.27
CA MET A 252 -11.73 16.19 -12.13
C MET A 252 -12.32 16.79 -13.40
N ARG A 253 -11.69 17.79 -14.03
CA ARG A 253 -12.14 18.35 -15.31
C ARG A 253 -12.26 17.29 -16.39
N ARG A 254 -11.21 16.44 -16.57
CA ARG A 254 -11.24 15.35 -17.55
C ARG A 254 -12.32 14.32 -17.25
N LEU A 255 -12.50 13.96 -15.99
CA LEU A 255 -13.51 12.98 -15.57
C LEU A 255 -14.94 13.52 -15.76
N SER A 256 -15.14 14.81 -15.64
CA SER A 256 -16.46 15.46 -15.82
C SER A 256 -16.75 15.88 -17.26
N GLU A 257 -15.81 15.69 -18.18
CA GLU A 257 -16.03 16.04 -19.59
C GLU A 257 -17.23 15.27 -20.17
N GLY A 258 -18.13 15.98 -20.82
CA GLY A 258 -19.36 15.42 -21.35
C GLY A 258 -20.51 15.29 -20.35
N SER A 259 -20.34 15.70 -19.09
CA SER A 259 -21.40 15.71 -18.10
C SER A 259 -22.48 16.75 -18.43
N GLY A 260 -23.71 16.30 -18.44
CA GLY A 260 -24.91 17.19 -18.53
C GLY A 260 -25.49 17.57 -17.16
N CYS A 261 -24.79 17.21 -16.06
CA CYS A 261 -25.27 17.45 -14.69
C CYS A 261 -24.70 18.72 -14.06
N LEU A 262 -23.51 19.14 -14.46
CA LEU A 262 -22.82 20.30 -13.91
C LEU A 262 -23.37 21.60 -14.46
N ARG A 263 -23.37 22.64 -13.64
CA ARG A 263 -23.89 23.98 -13.99
C ARG A 263 -22.76 24.97 -14.22
N LYS A 264 -23.03 26.00 -15.00
CA LYS A 264 -22.16 27.15 -15.23
C LYS A 264 -22.75 28.41 -14.63
N ARG A 265 -21.98 29.12 -13.80
CA ARG A 265 -22.46 30.37 -13.17
C ARG A 265 -22.86 31.42 -14.17
N GLU A 266 -22.16 31.50 -15.29
CA GLU A 266 -22.45 32.43 -16.36
C GLU A 266 -23.92 32.33 -16.79
N HIS A 267 -24.40 31.09 -17.02
CA HIS A 267 -25.76 30.85 -17.48
C HIS A 267 -26.80 30.92 -16.36
N ASP A 268 -26.44 30.47 -15.13
CA ASP A 268 -27.42 30.30 -14.06
C ASP A 268 -27.52 31.51 -13.12
N LEU A 269 -26.46 32.32 -12.98
CA LEU A 269 -26.40 33.39 -11.99
C LEU A 269 -26.02 34.75 -12.57
N TYR A 270 -25.29 34.83 -13.69
CA TYR A 270 -24.76 36.11 -14.18
C TYR A 270 -25.66 36.72 -15.28
N ASP A 271 -26.27 35.86 -16.11
CA ASP A 271 -27.02 36.33 -17.30
C ASP A 271 -28.44 36.80 -17.01
N ASN A 272 -29.07 36.49 -15.88
CA ASN A 272 -30.51 36.58 -15.68
C ASN A 272 -30.96 37.61 -14.62
N GLY A 273 -30.17 38.58 -14.25
CA GLY A 273 -30.60 39.71 -13.40
C GLY A 273 -30.93 39.33 -11.94
N HIS A 274 -30.46 38.19 -11.45
CA HIS A 274 -30.67 37.69 -10.07
C HIS A 274 -30.09 38.59 -8.97
N ALA A 275 -29.35 39.64 -9.31
CA ALA A 275 -28.78 40.58 -8.34
C ALA A 275 -29.81 41.33 -7.48
N SER A 276 -31.08 41.33 -7.88
CA SER A 276 -32.20 41.95 -7.13
C SER A 276 -32.94 40.96 -6.22
N GLU A 277 -32.62 39.67 -6.25
CA GLU A 277 -33.26 38.66 -5.43
C GLU A 277 -32.78 38.73 -3.98
N GLY A 278 -33.68 38.72 -3.01
CA GLY A 278 -33.37 38.71 -1.59
C GLY A 278 -32.94 37.32 -1.09
N THR A 279 -33.34 36.26 -1.81
CA THR A 279 -33.05 34.86 -1.46
C THR A 279 -32.99 34.04 -2.74
N PHE A 280 -32.02 33.15 -2.89
CA PHE A 280 -31.87 32.26 -4.02
C PHE A 280 -32.51 30.89 -3.75
N ASP A 281 -33.25 30.36 -4.71
CA ASP A 281 -33.88 29.03 -4.62
C ASP A 281 -32.87 27.91 -4.58
N HIS A 282 -31.68 28.11 -5.14
CA HIS A 282 -30.60 27.14 -5.19
C HIS A 282 -29.36 27.62 -4.46
N LYS A 283 -28.58 26.67 -3.89
CA LYS A 283 -27.34 26.99 -3.22
C LYS A 283 -26.34 27.63 -4.19
N VAL A 284 -25.88 28.84 -3.86
CA VAL A 284 -24.84 29.55 -4.61
C VAL A 284 -23.45 28.87 -4.47
N GLN A 285 -23.24 28.17 -3.38
CA GLN A 285 -21.99 27.40 -3.14
C GLN A 285 -22.31 26.01 -2.56
N ALA A 286 -21.64 24.98 -3.08
CA ALA A 286 -21.70 23.64 -2.54
C ALA A 286 -20.99 23.54 -1.18
N TYR A 287 -21.27 22.47 -0.43
CA TYR A 287 -20.55 22.14 0.82
C TYR A 287 -19.05 21.90 0.56
N TYR A 288 -18.23 22.04 1.60
CA TYR A 288 -16.77 21.90 1.48
C TYR A 288 -16.35 20.50 1.04
N SER A 289 -17.04 19.45 1.49
CA SER A 289 -16.77 18.07 1.03
C SER A 289 -17.00 17.86 -0.47
N LEU A 290 -17.70 18.77 -1.16
CA LEU A 290 -17.89 18.75 -2.59
C LEU A 290 -16.93 19.73 -3.28
N ARG A 291 -16.99 21.03 -2.91
CA ARG A 291 -16.26 22.07 -3.64
C ARG A 291 -14.77 22.18 -3.31
N CYS A 292 -14.33 21.68 -2.13
CA CYS A 292 -12.92 21.74 -1.73
C CYS A 292 -12.16 20.44 -2.04
N THR A 293 -12.68 19.59 -2.91
CA THR A 293 -12.02 18.32 -3.27
C THR A 293 -10.59 18.50 -3.76
N PRO A 294 -10.25 19.44 -4.68
CA PRO A 294 -8.87 19.64 -5.08
C PRO A 294 -7.95 20.02 -3.92
N GLN A 295 -8.43 20.83 -2.98
CA GLN A 295 -7.68 21.27 -1.80
C GLN A 295 -7.54 20.17 -0.74
N ILE A 296 -8.43 19.18 -0.74
CA ILE A 296 -8.40 18.05 0.20
C ILE A 296 -7.53 16.91 -0.34
N LEU A 297 -7.71 16.54 -1.62
CA LEU A 297 -7.00 15.42 -2.23
C LEU A 297 -5.61 15.80 -2.78
N GLY A 298 -5.36 17.08 -3.05
CA GLY A 298 -4.04 17.56 -3.49
C GLY A 298 -2.91 17.18 -2.51
N PRO A 299 -3.01 17.52 -1.21
CA PRO A 299 -2.03 17.12 -0.22
C PRO A 299 -1.87 15.59 -0.08
N VAL A 300 -2.96 14.82 -0.29
CA VAL A 300 -2.91 13.35 -0.30
C VAL A 300 -2.04 12.87 -1.47
N TYR A 301 -2.26 13.41 -2.68
CA TYR A 301 -1.46 13.10 -3.86
C TYR A 301 0.04 13.37 -3.62
N GLU A 302 0.40 14.56 -3.12
CA GLU A 302 1.79 14.93 -2.87
C GLU A 302 2.45 14.02 -1.82
N THR A 303 1.69 13.64 -0.79
CA THR A 303 2.14 12.68 0.23
C THR A 303 2.44 11.32 -0.40
N PHE A 304 1.53 10.80 -1.21
CA PHE A 304 1.70 9.51 -1.89
C PHE A 304 2.84 9.55 -2.91
N ALA A 305 3.01 10.64 -3.64
CA ALA A 305 4.11 10.80 -4.58
C ALA A 305 5.48 10.76 -3.88
N ASN A 306 5.61 11.42 -2.71
CA ASN A 306 6.83 11.35 -1.91
C ASN A 306 7.08 9.95 -1.33
N ALA A 307 6.06 9.31 -0.78
CA ALA A 307 6.17 7.95 -0.24
C ALA A 307 6.59 6.95 -1.33
N ARG A 308 6.00 7.04 -2.53
CA ARG A 308 6.39 6.24 -3.70
C ARG A 308 7.88 6.38 -4.01
N ARG A 309 8.40 7.62 -4.05
CA ARG A 309 9.83 7.88 -4.28
C ARG A 309 10.70 7.20 -3.23
N VAL A 310 10.36 7.33 -1.96
CA VAL A 310 11.13 6.73 -0.86
C VAL A 310 11.08 5.21 -0.92
N LEU A 311 9.92 4.62 -1.21
CA LEU A 311 9.78 3.17 -1.39
C LEU A 311 10.60 2.65 -2.58
N GLU A 312 10.66 3.39 -3.70
CA GLU A 312 11.54 3.03 -4.83
C GLU A 312 13.03 3.11 -4.46
N GLU A 313 13.43 4.13 -3.71
CA GLU A 313 14.80 4.24 -3.21
C GLU A 313 15.15 3.08 -2.29
N GLU A 314 14.25 2.70 -1.38
CA GLU A 314 14.48 1.58 -0.46
C GLU A 314 14.48 0.22 -1.18
N LEU A 315 13.59 0.00 -2.15
CA LEU A 315 13.56 -1.19 -3.00
C LEU A 315 14.90 -1.43 -3.73
N ASN A 316 15.63 -0.35 -4.01
CA ASN A 316 16.92 -0.35 -4.71
C ASN A 316 18.11 -0.11 -3.78
N SER A 317 17.94 -0.34 -2.49
CA SER A 317 18.98 -0.13 -1.48
C SER A 317 19.57 -1.44 -0.98
N ALA A 318 20.87 -1.43 -0.69
CA ALA A 318 21.50 -2.47 0.13
C ALA A 318 21.22 -2.14 1.60
N CYS A 319 20.20 -2.77 2.16
CA CYS A 319 19.65 -2.48 3.49
C CYS A 319 20.09 -3.51 4.55
N ASP A 320 21.18 -4.21 4.36
CA ASP A 320 21.78 -5.14 5.35
C ASP A 320 23.11 -4.61 5.93
N ASN A 321 23.75 -5.37 6.78
CA ASN A 321 25.04 -5.04 7.41
C ASN A 321 25.83 -6.34 7.70
N PRO A 322 27.14 -6.38 7.41
CA PRO A 322 27.96 -5.34 6.78
C PRO A 322 27.73 -5.21 5.27
N ILE A 323 28.11 -4.08 4.72
CA ILE A 323 28.10 -3.81 3.27
C ILE A 323 29.40 -4.28 2.65
N VAL A 324 29.31 -5.12 1.65
CA VAL A 324 30.46 -5.67 0.91
C VAL A 324 30.68 -4.84 -0.34
N ASP A 325 31.82 -4.16 -0.45
CA ASP A 325 32.19 -3.40 -1.65
C ASP A 325 33.39 -4.03 -2.34
N TYR A 326 33.12 -4.89 -3.32
CA TYR A 326 34.14 -5.61 -4.07
C TYR A 326 34.94 -4.67 -5.00
N GLU A 327 34.40 -3.53 -5.40
CA GLU A 327 35.08 -2.51 -6.20
C GLU A 327 36.10 -1.74 -5.33
N ALA A 328 35.69 -1.31 -4.14
CA ALA A 328 36.56 -0.69 -3.14
C ALA A 328 37.46 -1.70 -2.41
N LYS A 329 37.28 -2.99 -2.64
CA LYS A 329 38.00 -4.10 -1.98
C LYS A 329 37.94 -4.00 -0.45
N ASN A 330 36.75 -3.69 0.10
CA ASN A 330 36.56 -3.52 1.54
C ASN A 330 35.15 -3.92 1.98
N VAL A 331 35.00 -4.06 3.30
CA VAL A 331 33.71 -4.34 3.97
C VAL A 331 33.45 -3.22 4.97
N PHE A 332 32.27 -2.62 4.90
CA PHE A 332 31.89 -1.49 5.73
C PHE A 332 30.77 -1.86 6.68
N HIS A 333 30.87 -1.39 7.92
CA HIS A 333 29.89 -1.67 8.98
C HIS A 333 29.10 -0.39 9.28
N GLY A 334 27.77 -0.50 9.33
CA GLY A 334 26.89 0.64 9.54
C GLY A 334 25.45 0.23 9.90
N GLY A 335 24.51 1.13 9.67
CA GLY A 335 23.12 0.99 10.09
C GLY A 335 22.09 1.04 8.93
N ASN A 336 22.46 0.60 7.72
CA ASN A 336 21.55 0.63 6.56
C ASN A 336 20.27 -0.20 6.75
N PHE A 337 20.25 -1.04 7.77
CA PHE A 337 19.10 -1.85 8.17
C PHE A 337 18.04 -1.06 8.96
N HIS A 338 18.26 0.22 9.28
CA HIS A 338 17.34 0.99 10.12
C HIS A 338 16.13 1.47 9.30
N GLY A 339 14.92 1.18 9.80
CA GLY A 339 13.67 1.33 9.03
C GLY A 339 13.01 2.70 9.11
N ASP A 340 13.68 3.75 9.56
CA ASP A 340 13.08 5.08 9.80
C ASP A 340 12.45 5.70 8.55
N TYR A 341 13.07 5.54 7.38
CA TYR A 341 12.51 6.07 6.14
C TYR A 341 11.12 5.51 5.85
N ILE A 342 10.99 4.18 5.89
CA ILE A 342 9.71 3.53 5.58
C ILE A 342 8.68 3.78 6.69
N SER A 343 9.09 3.74 7.96
CA SER A 343 8.20 3.99 9.07
C SER A 343 7.54 5.37 8.99
N LEU A 344 8.33 6.42 8.72
CA LEU A 344 7.82 7.79 8.61
C LEU A 344 6.90 7.96 7.40
N GLU A 345 7.27 7.40 6.24
CA GLU A 345 6.45 7.52 5.03
C GLU A 345 5.13 6.75 5.17
N GLU A 346 5.14 5.55 5.74
CA GLU A 346 3.92 4.76 5.98
C GLU A 346 2.96 5.48 6.94
N ASP A 347 3.44 6.14 7.98
CA ASP A 347 2.59 6.97 8.84
C ASP A 347 1.96 8.14 8.07
N LYS A 348 2.69 8.79 7.17
CA LYS A 348 2.14 9.86 6.33
C LYS A 348 1.09 9.34 5.35
N VAL A 349 1.33 8.18 4.72
CA VAL A 349 0.35 7.51 3.85
C VAL A 349 -0.91 7.16 4.65
N LYS A 350 -0.76 6.61 5.85
CA LYS A 350 -1.85 6.29 6.77
C LYS A 350 -2.73 7.52 7.07
N ILE A 351 -2.12 8.61 7.52
CA ILE A 351 -2.82 9.86 7.84
C ILE A 351 -3.54 10.44 6.62
N ALA A 352 -2.90 10.42 5.45
CA ALA A 352 -3.49 10.89 4.20
C ALA A 352 -4.68 10.03 3.77
N THR A 353 -4.59 8.71 3.94
CA THR A 353 -5.68 7.76 3.65
C THR A 353 -6.89 7.98 4.57
N VAL A 354 -6.65 8.23 5.87
CA VAL A 354 -7.73 8.59 6.81
C VAL A 354 -8.49 9.84 6.33
N ARG A 355 -7.80 10.82 5.74
CA ARG A 355 -8.47 12.01 5.18
C ARG A 355 -9.41 11.65 4.03
N MET A 356 -9.08 10.67 3.20
CA MET A 356 -9.97 10.19 2.14
C MET A 356 -11.22 9.51 2.72
N ALA A 357 -11.06 8.62 3.71
CA ALA A 357 -12.19 7.99 4.41
C ALA A 357 -13.14 9.03 5.03
N MET A 358 -12.59 10.03 5.73
CA MET A 358 -13.36 11.13 6.31
C MET A 358 -14.12 11.93 5.24
N THR A 359 -13.51 12.15 4.07
CA THR A 359 -14.15 12.89 2.97
C THR A 359 -15.31 12.09 2.40
N ALA A 360 -15.11 10.80 2.14
CA ALA A 360 -16.15 9.90 1.65
C ALA A 360 -17.34 9.82 2.63
N GLU A 361 -17.07 9.71 3.94
CA GLU A 361 -18.10 9.68 4.98
C GLU A 361 -18.90 10.99 5.01
N ARG A 362 -18.26 12.17 4.84
CA ARG A 362 -18.99 13.45 4.74
C ARG A 362 -19.82 13.57 3.46
N GLN A 363 -19.35 13.01 2.35
CA GLN A 363 -20.10 12.93 1.10
C GLN A 363 -21.30 11.97 1.24
N LEU A 364 -21.12 10.83 1.91
CA LEU A 364 -22.23 9.94 2.27
C LEU A 364 -23.30 10.65 3.12
N ASN A 365 -22.87 11.39 4.16
CA ASN A 365 -23.80 12.17 4.97
C ASN A 365 -24.59 13.18 4.13
N TYR A 366 -23.97 13.82 3.13
CA TYR A 366 -24.69 14.71 2.21
C TYR A 366 -25.77 13.94 1.43
N LEU A 367 -25.47 12.77 0.89
CA LEU A 367 -26.42 11.96 0.12
C LEU A 367 -27.62 11.50 0.98
N PHE A 368 -27.38 11.17 2.24
CA PHE A 368 -28.37 10.58 3.14
C PHE A 368 -29.24 11.60 3.88
N HIS A 369 -28.85 12.87 3.87
CA HIS A 369 -29.48 13.91 4.65
C HIS A 369 -30.37 14.82 3.77
N ASP A 370 -31.66 14.43 3.61
CA ASP A 370 -32.66 15.11 2.79
C ASP A 370 -32.74 16.63 3.02
N ARG A 371 -32.69 17.07 4.29
CA ARG A 371 -32.76 18.52 4.65
C ARG A 371 -31.48 19.29 4.27
N ILE A 372 -30.33 18.60 4.12
CA ILE A 372 -29.06 19.22 3.73
C ILE A 372 -28.98 19.30 2.21
N ASN A 373 -29.28 18.21 1.49
CA ASN A 373 -29.19 18.18 0.04
C ASN A 373 -30.44 18.79 -0.65
N GLY A 374 -31.64 18.55 -0.10
CA GLY A 374 -32.91 19.08 -0.61
C GLY A 374 -33.39 18.44 -1.91
N ILE A 375 -32.69 17.39 -2.40
CA ILE A 375 -32.95 16.78 -3.72
C ILE A 375 -33.11 15.24 -3.66
N LEU A 376 -32.71 14.61 -2.57
CA LEU A 376 -32.76 13.18 -2.41
C LEU A 376 -33.65 12.79 -1.22
N PRO A 377 -34.29 11.62 -1.25
CA PRO A 377 -35.04 11.13 -0.10
C PRO A 377 -34.05 10.75 1.04
N PRO A 378 -34.51 10.77 2.32
CA PRO A 378 -33.68 10.41 3.44
C PRO A 378 -33.09 9.00 3.24
N PHE A 379 -31.78 8.85 3.46
CA PHE A 379 -31.03 7.62 3.29
C PHE A 379 -31.17 6.93 1.92
N LEU A 380 -31.47 7.71 0.88
CA LEU A 380 -31.75 7.24 -0.49
C LEU A 380 -32.87 6.18 -0.54
N ASN A 381 -33.81 6.30 0.38
CA ASN A 381 -34.94 5.38 0.50
C ASN A 381 -35.96 5.65 -0.61
N MET A 382 -36.09 4.71 -1.55
CA MET A 382 -37.05 4.76 -2.66
C MET A 382 -38.38 4.03 -2.34
N GLY A 383 -38.45 3.36 -1.19
CA GLY A 383 -39.63 2.66 -0.69
C GLY A 383 -40.55 3.56 0.15
N THR A 384 -41.37 2.96 0.98
CA THR A 384 -42.30 3.65 1.87
C THR A 384 -41.57 4.19 3.10
N LEU A 385 -41.57 5.52 3.27
CA LEU A 385 -40.96 6.15 4.46
C LEU A 385 -41.67 5.68 5.74
N GLY A 386 -40.87 5.29 6.73
CA GLY A 386 -41.35 4.73 8.01
C GLY A 386 -41.52 3.21 8.00
N LEU A 387 -41.57 2.57 6.82
CA LEU A 387 -41.55 1.12 6.65
C LEU A 387 -40.18 0.64 6.20
N ASN A 388 -39.64 1.28 5.17
CA ASN A 388 -38.31 1.00 4.62
C ASN A 388 -37.26 1.96 5.21
N TYR A 389 -36.04 1.50 5.36
CA TYR A 389 -34.92 2.24 5.94
C TYR A 389 -33.87 2.67 4.90
N GLY A 390 -33.90 2.09 3.69
CA GLY A 390 -32.94 2.37 2.64
C GLY A 390 -31.49 2.09 3.09
N MET A 391 -30.59 3.03 2.93
CA MET A 391 -29.18 2.87 3.31
C MET A 391 -28.82 3.38 4.72
N GLN A 392 -29.81 3.55 5.63
CA GLN A 392 -29.54 4.09 6.96
C GLN A 392 -28.45 3.32 7.72
N ALA A 393 -28.52 1.99 7.75
CA ALA A 393 -27.53 1.15 8.44
C ALA A 393 -26.17 1.15 7.74
N CYS A 394 -26.11 1.35 6.44
CA CYS A 394 -24.86 1.52 5.71
C CYS A 394 -24.09 2.77 6.19
N GLN A 395 -24.79 3.84 6.59
CA GLN A 395 -24.17 5.00 7.21
C GLN A 395 -23.50 4.63 8.53
N PHE A 396 -24.14 3.80 9.36
CA PHE A 396 -23.57 3.37 10.64
C PHE A 396 -22.26 2.60 10.41
N THR A 397 -22.25 1.69 9.44
CA THR A 397 -21.04 0.95 9.06
C THR A 397 -19.92 1.88 8.59
N ALA A 398 -20.21 2.79 7.64
CA ALA A 398 -19.22 3.75 7.15
C ALA A 398 -18.67 4.65 8.27
N THR A 399 -19.53 5.13 9.17
CA THR A 399 -19.13 5.97 10.31
C THR A 399 -18.26 5.18 11.30
N SER A 400 -18.64 3.95 11.65
CA SER A 400 -17.87 3.08 12.55
C SER A 400 -16.49 2.76 11.98
N THR A 401 -16.41 2.39 10.70
CA THR A 401 -15.16 2.09 10.01
C THR A 401 -14.26 3.33 9.91
N THR A 402 -14.84 4.51 9.62
CA THR A 402 -14.10 5.77 9.59
C THR A 402 -13.56 6.15 10.98
N ALA A 403 -14.33 5.89 12.05
CA ALA A 403 -13.89 6.13 13.43
C ALA A 403 -12.68 5.24 13.80
N GLU A 404 -12.65 3.99 13.36
CA GLU A 404 -11.48 3.11 13.50
C GLU A 404 -10.27 3.70 12.75
N CYS A 405 -10.45 4.14 11.48
CA CYS A 405 -9.39 4.82 10.73
C CYS A 405 -8.82 6.03 11.50
N GLN A 406 -9.68 6.86 12.09
CA GLN A 406 -9.26 8.02 12.88
C GLN A 406 -8.48 7.60 14.12
N THR A 407 -8.86 6.52 14.79
CA THR A 407 -8.14 5.97 15.95
C THR A 407 -6.75 5.49 15.55
N LEU A 408 -6.64 4.82 14.40
CA LEU A 408 -5.38 4.31 13.86
C LEU A 408 -4.46 5.40 13.30
N ALA A 409 -4.95 6.64 13.14
CA ALA A 409 -4.18 7.78 12.60
C ALA A 409 -3.01 8.21 13.50
N MET A 410 -2.96 7.76 14.77
CA MET A 410 -1.84 8.07 15.66
C MET A 410 -0.53 7.60 15.02
N PRO A 411 0.48 8.49 14.87
CA PRO A 411 1.75 8.10 14.31
C PRO A 411 2.44 7.01 15.13
N ASN A 412 2.80 5.92 14.50
CA ASN A 412 3.54 4.84 15.16
C ASN A 412 5.05 5.11 15.18
N TYR A 413 5.56 5.90 14.25
CA TYR A 413 6.95 6.32 14.14
C TYR A 413 7.50 6.99 15.43
N VAL A 414 6.63 7.63 16.21
CA VAL A 414 7.03 8.27 17.47
C VAL A 414 7.21 7.29 18.64
N HIS A 415 6.96 6.00 18.42
CA HIS A 415 7.13 4.95 19.42
C HIS A 415 8.49 4.28 19.24
N SER A 416 9.30 4.30 20.30
CA SER A 416 10.59 3.62 20.34
C SER A 416 10.75 2.92 21.68
N ILE A 417 10.88 1.59 21.65
CA ILE A 417 11.04 0.76 22.85
C ILE A 417 12.39 0.08 22.77
N PRO A 418 13.40 0.50 23.56
CA PRO A 418 14.72 -0.13 23.58
C PRO A 418 14.65 -1.63 23.85
N ASN A 419 15.48 -2.39 23.16
CA ASN A 419 15.54 -3.83 23.30
C ASN A 419 16.94 -4.38 22.95
N ASN A 420 17.10 -5.70 22.94
CA ASN A 420 18.37 -6.36 22.62
C ASN A 420 19.51 -5.89 23.55
N ASN A 421 19.26 -5.89 24.88
CA ASN A 421 20.17 -5.36 25.92
C ASN A 421 20.60 -3.91 25.63
N ASP A 422 19.66 -3.06 25.26
CA ASP A 422 19.83 -1.65 24.89
C ASP A 422 20.82 -1.40 23.72
N ASN A 423 21.25 -2.44 23.02
CA ASN A 423 22.03 -2.28 21.79
C ASN A 423 21.18 -1.64 20.68
N GLN A 424 19.86 -1.90 20.69
CA GLN A 424 18.86 -1.27 19.86
C GLN A 424 18.08 -0.26 20.70
N ASP A 425 18.72 0.85 21.05
CA ASP A 425 18.20 1.88 21.95
C ASP A 425 17.23 2.87 21.27
N ILE A 426 17.22 2.89 19.93
CA ILE A 426 16.21 3.56 19.11
C ILE A 426 15.74 2.61 18.02
N VAL A 427 14.43 2.50 17.83
CA VAL A 427 13.79 1.56 16.89
C VAL A 427 12.73 2.26 16.07
N SER A 428 12.57 1.87 14.81
CA SER A 428 11.67 2.55 13.87
C SER A 428 10.23 2.05 13.91
N MET A 429 10.00 0.80 14.33
CA MET A 429 8.68 0.12 14.30
C MET A 429 8.03 0.10 12.89
N GLY A 430 8.85 0.07 11.82
CA GLY A 430 8.39 0.27 10.44
C GLY A 430 7.37 -0.77 9.97
N THR A 431 7.56 -2.05 10.31
CA THR A 431 6.57 -3.10 9.98
C THR A 431 5.24 -2.87 10.70
N ASN A 432 5.26 -2.48 11.97
CA ASN A 432 4.01 -2.13 12.68
C ASN A 432 3.30 -0.97 11.99
N THR A 433 4.04 0.07 11.59
CA THR A 433 3.49 1.21 10.86
C THR A 433 2.87 0.78 9.55
N ALA A 434 3.56 -0.04 8.76
CA ALA A 434 3.06 -0.54 7.48
C ALA A 434 1.79 -1.42 7.64
N LEU A 435 1.72 -2.24 8.70
CA LEU A 435 0.53 -3.04 9.01
C LEU A 435 -0.67 -2.17 9.45
N LEU A 436 -0.44 -1.12 10.23
CA LEU A 436 -1.49 -0.18 10.61
C LEU A 436 -1.98 0.62 9.39
N THR A 437 -1.07 0.97 8.47
CA THR A 437 -1.41 1.62 7.19
C THR A 437 -2.26 0.70 6.32
N LYS A 438 -1.87 -0.59 6.21
CA LYS A 438 -2.70 -1.61 5.54
C LYS A 438 -4.12 -1.63 6.10
N ARG A 439 -4.27 -1.69 7.43
CA ARG A 439 -5.60 -1.72 8.07
C ARG A 439 -6.43 -0.48 7.74
N VAL A 440 -5.84 0.70 7.71
CA VAL A 440 -6.53 1.94 7.33
C VAL A 440 -6.94 1.92 5.85
N ILE A 441 -6.09 1.39 4.97
CA ILE A 441 -6.41 1.23 3.55
C ILE A 441 -7.59 0.27 3.37
N ASP A 442 -7.56 -0.89 4.01
CA ASP A 442 -8.64 -1.88 3.96
C ASP A 442 -9.97 -1.28 4.43
N ASN A 443 -9.97 -0.62 5.57
CA ASN A 443 -11.13 0.09 6.09
C ASN A 443 -11.63 1.17 5.12
N THR A 444 -10.73 1.88 4.47
CA THR A 444 -11.09 2.95 3.53
C THR A 444 -11.76 2.37 2.28
N TYR A 445 -11.33 1.22 1.77
CA TYR A 445 -12.02 0.53 0.68
C TYR A 445 -13.46 0.16 1.05
N GLN A 446 -13.72 -0.30 2.29
CA GLN A 446 -15.08 -0.58 2.76
C GLN A 446 -15.96 0.68 2.75
N VAL A 447 -15.41 1.81 3.21
CA VAL A 447 -16.13 3.10 3.19
C VAL A 447 -16.43 3.53 1.74
N PHE A 448 -15.48 3.36 0.81
CA PHE A 448 -15.68 3.67 -0.59
C PHE A 448 -16.66 2.72 -1.29
N ALA A 449 -16.68 1.44 -0.92
CA ALA A 449 -17.69 0.49 -1.43
C ALA A 449 -19.12 0.98 -1.10
N ILE A 450 -19.36 1.33 0.16
CA ILE A 450 -20.63 1.91 0.59
C ILE A 450 -20.91 3.22 -0.15
N HIS A 451 -19.90 4.05 -0.35
CA HIS A 451 -20.04 5.33 -1.05
C HIS A 451 -20.46 5.14 -2.51
N PHE A 452 -19.82 4.21 -3.26
CA PHE A 452 -20.19 3.95 -4.65
C PHE A 452 -21.59 3.33 -4.79
N ILE A 453 -22.01 2.47 -3.86
CA ILE A 453 -23.40 1.98 -3.79
C ILE A 453 -24.38 3.17 -3.61
N ALA A 454 -24.05 4.08 -2.71
CA ALA A 454 -24.89 5.27 -2.45
C ALA A 454 -24.92 6.23 -3.65
N LEU A 455 -23.78 6.44 -4.32
CA LEU A 455 -23.70 7.25 -5.54
C LEU A 455 -24.62 6.67 -6.63
N ALA A 456 -24.55 5.35 -6.88
CA ALA A 456 -25.41 4.71 -7.86
C ALA A 456 -26.89 4.83 -7.48
N GLN A 457 -27.26 4.65 -6.22
CA GLN A 457 -28.65 4.80 -5.75
C GLN A 457 -29.14 6.24 -5.87
N ALA A 458 -28.29 7.24 -5.62
CA ALA A 458 -28.62 8.65 -5.78
C ALA A 458 -28.87 9.01 -7.26
N VAL A 459 -28.07 8.46 -8.18
CA VAL A 459 -28.27 8.61 -9.63
C VAL A 459 -29.65 8.08 -10.03
N ASP A 460 -30.07 6.94 -9.51
CA ASP A 460 -31.39 6.37 -9.77
C ASP A 460 -32.52 7.19 -9.14
N CYS A 461 -32.33 7.70 -7.92
CA CYS A 461 -33.31 8.58 -7.29
C CYS A 461 -33.62 9.81 -8.14
N LEU A 462 -32.60 10.39 -8.78
CA LEU A 462 -32.70 11.59 -9.61
C LEU A 462 -33.00 11.29 -11.08
N GLY A 463 -32.84 10.05 -11.54
CA GLY A 463 -33.03 9.67 -12.94
C GLY A 463 -32.04 10.35 -13.90
N ILE A 464 -30.79 10.55 -13.47
CA ILE A 464 -29.78 11.33 -14.21
C ILE A 464 -28.72 10.48 -14.91
N ALA A 465 -28.86 9.14 -14.94
CA ALA A 465 -27.86 8.24 -15.48
C ALA A 465 -27.38 8.63 -16.90
N ASP A 466 -28.28 9.07 -17.76
CA ASP A 466 -27.96 9.48 -19.14
C ASP A 466 -27.27 10.85 -19.25
N LYS A 467 -27.18 11.60 -18.16
CA LYS A 467 -26.52 12.90 -18.08
C LYS A 467 -25.12 12.84 -17.45
N LEU A 468 -24.73 11.69 -16.90
CA LEU A 468 -23.42 11.51 -16.30
C LEU A 468 -22.30 11.62 -17.34
N ALA A 469 -21.12 12.05 -16.91
CA ALA A 469 -19.92 11.94 -17.72
C ALA A 469 -19.62 10.46 -18.08
N PRO A 470 -18.96 10.18 -19.20
CA PRO A 470 -18.74 8.80 -19.66
C PRO A 470 -18.10 7.86 -18.62
N THR A 471 -17.10 8.33 -17.85
CA THR A 471 -16.45 7.51 -16.81
C THR A 471 -17.40 7.30 -15.62
N SER A 472 -18.11 8.34 -15.17
CA SER A 472 -19.11 8.23 -14.12
C SER A 472 -20.23 7.26 -14.52
N ARG A 473 -20.67 7.32 -15.78
CA ARG A 473 -21.69 6.42 -16.33
C ARG A 473 -21.20 4.97 -16.35
N LYS A 474 -19.98 4.74 -16.82
CA LYS A 474 -19.41 3.38 -16.84
C LYS A 474 -19.38 2.79 -15.43
N VAL A 475 -18.87 3.51 -14.44
CA VAL A 475 -18.77 3.01 -13.07
C VAL A 475 -20.15 2.83 -12.44
N TYR A 476 -21.13 3.72 -12.73
CA TYR A 476 -22.52 3.50 -12.36
C TYR A 476 -23.05 2.18 -12.90
N ASP A 477 -22.86 1.89 -14.20
CA ASP A 477 -23.30 0.65 -14.84
C ASP A 477 -22.60 -0.59 -14.23
N ASP A 478 -21.30 -0.51 -13.97
CA ASP A 478 -20.52 -1.60 -13.34
C ASP A 478 -21.03 -1.89 -11.90
N VAL A 479 -21.25 -0.86 -11.09
CA VAL A 479 -21.80 -1.03 -9.73
C VAL A 479 -23.21 -1.59 -9.79
N ARG A 480 -24.04 -1.16 -10.77
CA ARG A 480 -25.41 -1.68 -10.97
C ARG A 480 -25.43 -3.13 -11.45
N ALA A 481 -24.38 -3.60 -12.11
CA ALA A 481 -24.21 -5.03 -12.42
C ALA A 481 -23.98 -5.88 -11.16
N ILE A 482 -23.32 -5.32 -10.14
CA ILE A 482 -23.07 -5.99 -8.84
C ILE A 482 -24.31 -5.88 -7.94
N ILE A 483 -24.85 -4.68 -7.77
CA ILE A 483 -26.02 -4.40 -6.96
C ILE A 483 -27.11 -3.70 -7.79
N PRO A 484 -28.18 -4.41 -8.17
CA PRO A 484 -29.30 -3.78 -8.88
C PRO A 484 -29.96 -2.66 -8.07
N LYS A 485 -30.64 -1.74 -8.75
CA LYS A 485 -31.46 -0.73 -8.09
C LYS A 485 -32.43 -1.39 -7.09
N PHE A 486 -32.48 -0.86 -5.89
CA PHE A 486 -33.35 -1.40 -4.83
C PHE A 486 -34.38 -0.38 -4.32
N ILE A 487 -35.56 -0.87 -3.99
CA ILE A 487 -36.68 -0.13 -3.41
C ILE A 487 -36.97 -0.69 -2.03
N GLU A 488 -37.00 -2.01 -1.91
CA GLU A 488 -37.20 -2.72 -0.66
C GLU A 488 -35.85 -2.92 0.07
N ASP A 489 -35.93 -2.99 1.40
CA ASP A 489 -34.75 -3.23 2.23
C ASP A 489 -34.19 -4.64 2.01
N ASN A 490 -32.87 -4.71 1.86
CA ASN A 490 -32.12 -5.96 1.64
C ASN A 490 -30.88 -5.98 2.52
N PRO A 491 -30.33 -7.16 2.87
CA PRO A 491 -29.02 -7.25 3.50
C PRO A 491 -27.94 -6.88 2.46
N PHE A 492 -27.08 -5.90 2.80
CA PHE A 492 -26.08 -5.36 1.86
C PHE A 492 -24.64 -5.85 2.08
N TYR A 493 -24.38 -6.71 3.06
CA TYR A 493 -23.03 -7.07 3.45
C TYR A 493 -22.24 -7.78 2.32
N GLU A 494 -22.88 -8.67 1.55
CA GLU A 494 -22.25 -9.34 0.40
C GLU A 494 -21.98 -8.37 -0.75
N GLN A 495 -22.91 -7.45 -1.01
CA GLN A 495 -22.76 -6.43 -2.05
C GLN A 495 -21.68 -5.40 -1.70
N ILE A 496 -21.56 -5.03 -0.43
CA ILE A 496 -20.46 -4.17 0.02
C ILE A 496 -19.12 -4.87 -0.24
N ALA A 497 -18.98 -6.15 0.13
CA ALA A 497 -17.77 -6.92 -0.13
C ALA A 497 -17.47 -7.04 -1.64
N ALA A 498 -18.49 -7.32 -2.46
CA ALA A 498 -18.31 -7.44 -3.91
C ALA A 498 -17.92 -6.10 -4.58
N VAL A 499 -18.46 -4.96 -4.11
CA VAL A 499 -18.05 -3.64 -4.61
C VAL A 499 -16.64 -3.30 -4.11
N GLU A 500 -16.28 -3.68 -2.88
CA GLU A 500 -14.90 -3.51 -2.40
C GLU A 500 -13.90 -4.25 -3.29
N GLU A 501 -14.16 -5.52 -3.63
CA GLU A 501 -13.36 -6.33 -4.54
C GLU A 501 -13.29 -5.66 -5.93
N TYR A 502 -14.42 -5.23 -6.47
CA TYR A 502 -14.46 -4.49 -7.74
C TYR A 502 -13.53 -3.26 -7.73
N LEU A 503 -13.54 -2.46 -6.66
CA LEU A 503 -12.70 -1.27 -6.56
C LEU A 503 -11.20 -1.62 -6.48
N ARG A 504 -10.85 -2.74 -5.84
CA ARG A 504 -9.45 -3.20 -5.75
C ARG A 504 -8.91 -3.70 -7.08
N ASP A 505 -9.75 -4.43 -7.83
CA ASP A 505 -9.32 -5.17 -9.03
C ASP A 505 -9.44 -4.34 -10.32
N ASN A 506 -10.20 -3.24 -10.29
CA ASN A 506 -10.45 -2.41 -11.47
C ASN A 506 -9.88 -0.98 -11.32
N PRO A 507 -8.54 -0.80 -11.31
CA PRO A 507 -7.95 0.52 -11.15
C PRO A 507 -8.32 1.46 -12.31
N LEU A 508 -8.68 2.70 -12.00
CA LEU A 508 -9.04 3.72 -13.00
C LEU A 508 -7.82 4.22 -13.80
N ASN A 509 -6.61 4.13 -13.23
CA ASN A 509 -5.35 4.58 -13.84
C ASN A 509 -5.42 6.01 -14.38
N LEU A 510 -5.85 6.95 -13.56
CA LEU A 510 -5.93 8.38 -13.89
C LEU A 510 -4.52 8.96 -14.03
N LYS A 511 -4.10 9.22 -15.28
CA LYS A 511 -2.80 9.85 -15.61
C LYS A 511 -2.90 11.35 -15.64
#